data_4ee4abe46b070f2861c335c645a85c80
#
_entry.id   4ee4abe46b070f2861c335c645a85c80
#
_cell.length_a   1.000
_cell.length_b   1.000
_cell.length_c   1.000
_cell.angle_alpha   90.00
_cell.angle_beta   90.00
_cell.angle_gamma   90.00
#
_symmetry.space_group_name_H-M   'P 1'
#
loop_
_entity.id
_entity.type
_entity.pdbx_description
1 polymer ?
#
loop_
_entity_poly.entity_id
_entity_poly.type
_entity_poly.pdbx_seq_one_letter_code
_entity_poly.pdbx_strand_id
1 'polypeptide(L)'
;FVRFPSEAKVNGVWDLQKVEAGTTYECCACKVRLKDSPGVRAVANDPQRGAGFAATSKAATWGTIGLHWNCLINSSFGKEGVRMLRARQSYDQYGDEDGRRQFKQKRLAQPWAEESGHMIALVEAGDYGLDDIWQAEAWITPEAKLTDSGIGIPEHSVPFRTLAIDCQRGFFWAEVRSWARNGSSRLRWFGRVETWNGLDDLAKAHRVARALVGADSGDNTQEVYMQTAKRGWKALKGSGQSDFAVSDGSGKTTRRFYSDKQRIICPGLKQRAELIVFANTPAKDFLAGLRSKRLHTYPRDVTEEYVKQLTSEILITDSRTGKRTWILPEANRQIGNHAFDCAVMGLILAVRWGVVGRDATEAPEAIISQPNDNENA
;
A
#
# COMPACT_ATOMS: atom_id res chain seq x y z
N PHE A 1 -10.15 -29.24 -7.59
CA PHE A 1 -10.37 -27.81 -7.29
C PHE A 1 -10.76 -27.64 -5.82
N VAL A 2 -10.21 -26.61 -5.14
CA VAL A 2 -10.64 -26.24 -3.79
C VAL A 2 -11.98 -25.51 -3.89
N ARG A 3 -12.94 -25.90 -3.05
CA ARG A 3 -14.28 -25.30 -2.97
C ARG A 3 -14.53 -24.76 -1.58
N PHE A 4 -14.94 -23.52 -1.50
CA PHE A 4 -15.33 -22.86 -0.25
C PHE A 4 -16.81 -23.07 0.02
N PRO A 5 -17.24 -23.15 1.28
CA PRO A 5 -18.65 -23.19 1.63
C PRO A 5 -19.32 -21.85 1.24
N SER A 6 -20.46 -21.91 0.61
CA SER A 6 -21.21 -20.72 0.14
C SER A 6 -21.59 -19.78 1.29
N GLU A 7 -21.92 -20.36 2.44
CA GLU A 7 -22.29 -19.66 3.68
C GLU A 7 -21.13 -18.95 4.37
N ALA A 8 -19.90 -19.20 3.91
CA ALA A 8 -18.73 -18.46 4.41
C ALA A 8 -18.54 -17.07 3.78
N LYS A 9 -19.34 -16.71 2.77
CA LYS A 9 -19.28 -15.39 2.14
C LYS A 9 -20.55 -14.60 2.44
N VAL A 10 -20.45 -13.60 3.34
CA VAL A 10 -21.57 -12.74 3.73
C VAL A 10 -21.25 -11.31 3.28
N ASN A 11 -22.17 -10.69 2.52
CA ASN A 11 -22.02 -9.32 2.01
C ASN A 11 -20.67 -9.05 1.30
N GLY A 12 -20.18 -10.05 0.54
CA GLY A 12 -18.91 -9.93 -0.18
C GLY A 12 -17.67 -10.24 0.65
N VAL A 13 -17.78 -10.37 1.97
CA VAL A 13 -16.68 -10.64 2.90
C VAL A 13 -16.63 -12.11 3.27
N TRP A 14 -15.42 -12.69 3.31
CA TRP A 14 -15.21 -14.08 3.70
C TRP A 14 -15.04 -14.23 5.21
N ASP A 15 -15.83 -15.07 5.82
CA ASP A 15 -15.62 -15.60 7.18
C ASP A 15 -14.54 -16.69 7.12
N LEU A 16 -13.32 -16.32 7.50
CA LEU A 16 -12.17 -17.21 7.38
C LEU A 16 -12.27 -18.46 8.30
N GLN A 17 -13.01 -18.41 9.40
CA GLN A 17 -13.23 -19.56 10.26
C GLN A 17 -14.14 -20.59 9.58
N LYS A 18 -15.23 -20.12 8.96
CA LYS A 18 -16.10 -20.98 8.17
C LYS A 18 -15.40 -21.55 6.94
N VAL A 19 -14.54 -20.74 6.29
CA VAL A 19 -13.68 -21.23 5.19
C VAL A 19 -12.77 -22.34 5.69
N GLU A 20 -12.05 -22.14 6.79
CA GLU A 20 -11.14 -23.15 7.32
C GLU A 20 -11.85 -24.47 7.66
N ALA A 21 -13.03 -24.39 8.28
CA ALA A 21 -13.79 -25.56 8.71
C ALA A 21 -14.51 -26.28 7.56
N GLY A 22 -14.98 -25.55 6.53
CA GLY A 22 -15.88 -26.09 5.51
C GLY A 22 -15.27 -26.28 4.13
N THR A 23 -13.98 -25.98 3.93
CA THR A 23 -13.32 -26.13 2.63
C THR A 23 -13.20 -27.60 2.22
N THR A 24 -13.55 -27.88 0.97
CA THR A 24 -13.49 -29.22 0.38
C THR A 24 -12.61 -29.21 -0.87
N TYR A 25 -12.11 -30.38 -1.26
CA TYR A 25 -11.48 -30.60 -2.55
C TYR A 25 -12.44 -31.32 -3.50
N GLU A 26 -12.70 -30.74 -4.65
CA GLU A 26 -13.51 -31.35 -5.70
C GLU A 26 -12.61 -32.03 -6.74
N CYS A 27 -12.78 -33.33 -6.92
CA CYS A 27 -12.03 -34.08 -7.93
C CYS A 27 -12.33 -33.55 -9.33
N CYS A 28 -11.30 -33.31 -10.12
CA CYS A 28 -11.46 -32.81 -11.51
C CYS A 28 -12.11 -33.84 -12.42
N ALA A 29 -11.91 -35.13 -12.15
CA ALA A 29 -12.44 -36.22 -12.99
C ALA A 29 -13.89 -36.58 -12.60
N CYS A 30 -14.14 -36.98 -11.34
CA CYS A 30 -15.44 -37.53 -10.93
C CYS A 30 -16.32 -36.52 -10.19
N LYS A 31 -15.86 -35.27 -9.95
CA LYS A 31 -16.59 -34.18 -9.24
C LYS A 31 -16.95 -34.50 -7.79
N VAL A 32 -16.53 -35.62 -7.24
CA VAL A 32 -16.73 -35.94 -5.84
C VAL A 32 -16.04 -34.89 -4.96
N ARG A 33 -16.72 -34.45 -3.92
CA ARG A 33 -16.17 -33.51 -2.93
C ARG A 33 -15.63 -34.26 -1.74
N LEU A 34 -14.35 -34.10 -1.48
CA LEU A 34 -13.64 -34.70 -0.35
C LEU A 34 -13.54 -33.67 0.77
N LYS A 35 -14.01 -34.05 1.95
CA LYS A 35 -13.79 -33.29 3.17
C LYS A 35 -12.34 -33.47 3.62
N ASP A 36 -11.77 -32.41 4.18
CA ASP A 36 -10.42 -32.45 4.72
C ASP A 36 -10.37 -33.36 5.96
N SER A 37 -9.56 -34.40 5.88
CA SER A 37 -9.24 -35.24 7.03
C SER A 37 -7.87 -35.90 6.89
N PRO A 38 -7.21 -36.27 8.00
CA PRO A 38 -5.97 -37.03 7.93
C PRO A 38 -6.11 -38.33 7.14
N GLY A 39 -7.26 -39.01 7.25
CA GLY A 39 -7.55 -40.24 6.50
C GLY A 39 -7.60 -40.01 4.99
N VAL A 40 -8.25 -38.96 4.53
CA VAL A 40 -8.26 -38.61 3.10
C VAL A 40 -6.84 -38.34 2.58
N ARG A 41 -6.03 -37.61 3.36
CA ARG A 41 -4.64 -37.36 2.99
C ARG A 41 -3.78 -38.63 3.00
N ALA A 42 -3.98 -39.48 3.98
CA ALA A 42 -3.30 -40.78 4.02
C ALA A 42 -3.61 -41.63 2.77
N VAL A 43 -4.89 -41.72 2.41
CA VAL A 43 -5.30 -42.40 1.16
C VAL A 43 -4.69 -41.78 -0.08
N ALA A 44 -4.66 -40.47 -0.16
CA ALA A 44 -4.08 -39.73 -1.30
C ALA A 44 -2.55 -39.93 -1.42
N ASN A 45 -1.88 -40.30 -0.33
CA ASN A 45 -0.44 -40.54 -0.27
C ASN A 45 -0.07 -42.03 -0.23
N ASP A 46 -1.02 -42.92 -0.35
CA ASP A 46 -0.79 -44.38 -0.24
C ASP A 46 -0.25 -44.93 -1.59
N PRO A 47 1.01 -45.40 -1.65
CA PRO A 47 1.57 -45.98 -2.85
C PRO A 47 0.81 -47.22 -3.33
N GLN A 48 0.21 -47.99 -2.43
CA GLN A 48 -0.57 -49.19 -2.76
C GLN A 48 -1.87 -48.82 -3.48
N ARG A 49 -2.32 -47.57 -3.39
CA ARG A 49 -3.49 -47.02 -4.07
C ARG A 49 -3.14 -46.19 -5.28
N GLY A 50 -1.89 -46.30 -5.76
CA GLY A 50 -1.42 -45.61 -6.94
C GLY A 50 -0.89 -44.20 -6.70
N ALA A 51 -0.69 -43.80 -5.44
CA ALA A 51 0.00 -42.53 -5.16
C ALA A 51 1.47 -42.65 -5.61
N GLY A 52 1.92 -41.64 -6.34
CA GLY A 52 3.29 -41.61 -6.84
C GLY A 52 3.54 -40.44 -7.79
N PHE A 53 4.77 -40.34 -8.23
CA PHE A 53 5.15 -39.36 -9.25
C PHE A 53 5.02 -39.97 -10.63
N ALA A 54 4.22 -39.32 -11.47
CA ALA A 54 4.15 -39.64 -12.90
C ALA A 54 5.12 -38.76 -13.70
N ALA A 55 5.88 -39.35 -14.59
CA ALA A 55 6.74 -38.59 -15.48
C ALA A 55 5.88 -37.75 -16.43
N THR A 56 6.00 -36.42 -16.35
CA THR A 56 5.27 -35.47 -17.20
C THR A 56 6.08 -35.04 -18.44
N SER A 57 7.39 -35.30 -18.42
CA SER A 57 8.29 -35.03 -19.54
C SER A 57 9.43 -36.05 -19.55
N LYS A 58 10.09 -36.24 -20.70
CA LYS A 58 11.37 -36.93 -20.76
C LYS A 58 12.44 -36.08 -20.07
N ALA A 59 13.30 -36.71 -19.27
CA ALA A 59 14.39 -36.02 -18.61
C ALA A 59 15.25 -35.28 -19.67
N ALA A 60 15.35 -33.97 -19.49
CA ALA A 60 16.13 -33.13 -20.40
C ALA A 60 17.62 -33.16 -20.13
N THR A 61 18.02 -33.47 -18.86
CA THR A 61 19.42 -33.43 -18.43
C THR A 61 19.74 -34.72 -17.65
N TRP A 62 20.81 -35.39 -18.07
CA TRP A 62 21.25 -36.61 -17.39
C TRP A 62 21.64 -36.32 -15.93
N GLY A 63 21.18 -37.20 -15.02
CA GLY A 63 21.47 -37.10 -13.59
C GLY A 63 20.61 -36.10 -12.80
N THR A 64 19.65 -35.43 -13.44
CA THR A 64 18.77 -34.48 -12.74
C THR A 64 17.32 -34.93 -12.85
N ILE A 65 16.64 -35.08 -11.68
CA ILE A 65 15.21 -35.39 -11.59
C ILE A 65 14.53 -34.23 -10.84
N GLY A 66 13.55 -33.59 -11.47
CA GLY A 66 12.69 -32.60 -10.83
C GLY A 66 11.39 -33.27 -10.35
N LEU A 67 11.06 -33.11 -9.07
CA LEU A 67 9.81 -33.56 -8.51
C LEU A 67 8.89 -32.38 -8.26
N HIS A 68 7.62 -32.52 -8.63
CA HIS A 68 6.60 -31.49 -8.44
C HIS A 68 5.44 -32.04 -7.61
N TRP A 69 5.14 -31.36 -6.51
CA TRP A 69 3.93 -31.63 -5.71
C TRP A 69 3.42 -30.34 -5.08
N ASN A 70 2.12 -30.26 -4.84
CA ASN A 70 1.52 -29.11 -4.14
C ASN A 70 1.21 -29.44 -2.68
N CYS A 71 0.94 -28.41 -1.88
CA CYS A 71 0.73 -28.54 -0.43
C CYS A 71 -0.56 -29.28 -0.05
N LEU A 72 -1.51 -29.49 -0.96
CA LEU A 72 -2.79 -30.15 -0.66
C LEU A 72 -2.61 -31.65 -0.31
N ILE A 73 -1.44 -32.22 -0.63
CA ILE A 73 -1.11 -33.59 -0.27
C ILE A 73 -0.91 -33.75 1.23
N ASN A 74 -0.30 -32.76 1.89
CA ASN A 74 0.13 -32.84 3.31
C ASN A 74 -0.38 -31.70 4.20
N SER A 75 -1.16 -30.79 3.65
CA SER A 75 -1.71 -29.64 4.37
C SER A 75 -3.24 -29.64 4.36
N SER A 76 -3.83 -29.03 5.38
CA SER A 76 -5.28 -28.87 5.48
C SER A 76 -5.82 -28.01 4.32
N PHE A 77 -6.88 -28.49 3.65
CA PHE A 77 -7.55 -27.76 2.58
C PHE A 77 -8.06 -26.40 3.06
N GLY A 78 -8.61 -26.35 4.26
CA GLY A 78 -9.11 -25.13 4.88
C GLY A 78 -8.02 -24.12 5.17
N LYS A 79 -6.90 -24.55 5.75
CA LYS A 79 -5.74 -23.66 6.01
C LYS A 79 -5.17 -23.08 4.70
N GLU A 80 -5.06 -23.89 3.67
CA GLU A 80 -4.59 -23.40 2.36
C GLU A 80 -5.64 -22.50 1.70
N GLY A 81 -6.92 -22.77 1.87
CA GLY A 81 -8.00 -21.90 1.42
C GLY A 81 -7.95 -20.52 2.08
N VAL A 82 -7.74 -20.46 3.40
CA VAL A 82 -7.58 -19.21 4.15
C VAL A 82 -6.34 -18.45 3.67
N ARG A 83 -5.20 -19.13 3.45
CA ARG A 83 -3.98 -18.50 2.93
C ARG A 83 -4.21 -17.88 1.54
N MET A 84 -4.88 -18.61 0.67
CA MET A 84 -5.20 -18.13 -0.67
C MET A 84 -6.11 -16.89 -0.62
N LEU A 85 -7.16 -16.91 0.23
CA LEU A 85 -8.06 -15.78 0.38
C LEU A 85 -7.37 -14.55 0.96
N ARG A 86 -6.48 -14.72 1.95
CA ARG A 86 -5.67 -13.62 2.49
C ARG A 86 -4.75 -13.02 1.43
N ALA A 87 -4.06 -13.87 0.66
CA ALA A 87 -3.21 -13.42 -0.42
C ALA A 87 -4.00 -12.67 -1.51
N ARG A 88 -5.21 -13.14 -1.84
CA ARG A 88 -6.12 -12.46 -2.76
C ARG A 88 -6.63 -11.15 -2.18
N GLN A 89 -7.03 -11.12 -0.92
CA GLN A 89 -7.50 -9.91 -0.25
C GLN A 89 -6.40 -8.84 -0.19
N SER A 90 -5.15 -9.24 0.12
CA SER A 90 -3.99 -8.33 0.09
C SER A 90 -3.80 -7.74 -1.30
N TYR A 91 -3.91 -8.56 -2.35
CA TYR A 91 -3.84 -8.08 -3.73
C TYR A 91 -5.02 -7.14 -4.09
N ASP A 92 -6.25 -7.54 -3.77
CA ASP A 92 -7.44 -6.74 -4.11
C ASP A 92 -7.45 -5.40 -3.34
N GLN A 93 -6.89 -5.38 -2.13
CA GLN A 93 -6.88 -4.20 -1.24
C GLN A 93 -5.66 -3.29 -1.48
N TYR A 94 -4.48 -3.88 -1.71
CA TYR A 94 -3.21 -3.15 -1.72
C TYR A 94 -2.39 -3.34 -3.01
N GLY A 95 -2.86 -4.12 -3.97
CA GLY A 95 -2.07 -4.48 -5.16
C GLY A 95 -0.87 -5.39 -4.85
N ASP A 96 -0.79 -5.96 -3.64
CA ASP A 96 0.30 -6.83 -3.22
C ASP A 96 0.23 -8.19 -3.94
N GLU A 97 1.08 -8.37 -4.93
CA GLU A 97 1.20 -9.65 -5.66
C GLU A 97 2.05 -10.69 -4.94
N ASP A 98 2.87 -10.28 -3.99
CA ASP A 98 3.81 -11.17 -3.31
C ASP A 98 3.11 -12.33 -2.60
N GLY A 99 2.01 -12.05 -1.91
CA GLY A 99 1.21 -13.08 -1.26
C GLY A 99 0.67 -14.11 -2.25
N ARG A 100 0.17 -13.67 -3.40
CA ARG A 100 -0.33 -14.54 -4.48
C ARG A 100 0.81 -15.34 -5.12
N ARG A 101 1.94 -14.70 -5.41
CA ARG A 101 3.13 -15.35 -5.97
C ARG A 101 3.65 -16.43 -5.04
N GLN A 102 3.85 -16.11 -3.75
CA GLN A 102 4.33 -17.08 -2.77
C GLN A 102 3.36 -18.25 -2.60
N PHE A 103 2.05 -17.99 -2.59
CA PHE A 103 1.06 -19.06 -2.54
C PHE A 103 1.19 -19.96 -3.76
N LYS A 104 1.24 -19.40 -4.97
CA LYS A 104 1.34 -20.16 -6.21
C LYS A 104 2.65 -20.96 -6.29
N GLN A 105 3.80 -20.32 -6.01
CA GLN A 105 5.11 -20.96 -6.11
C GLN A 105 5.39 -21.95 -4.98
N LYS A 106 5.20 -21.53 -3.71
CA LYS A 106 5.62 -22.31 -2.55
C LYS A 106 4.55 -23.28 -2.04
N ARG A 107 3.28 -23.03 -2.35
CA ARG A 107 2.17 -23.88 -1.89
C ARG A 107 1.61 -24.75 -2.99
N LEU A 108 1.42 -24.24 -4.19
CA LEU A 108 0.94 -25.02 -5.33
C LEU A 108 2.07 -25.61 -6.16
N ALA A 109 3.32 -25.24 -5.91
CA ALA A 109 4.50 -25.60 -6.68
C ALA A 109 4.33 -25.30 -8.19
N GLN A 110 3.62 -24.24 -8.52
CA GLN A 110 3.39 -23.81 -9.89
C GLN A 110 4.31 -22.64 -10.26
N PRO A 111 4.78 -22.56 -11.51
CA PRO A 111 5.53 -21.41 -11.96
C PRO A 111 4.66 -20.16 -11.82
N TRP A 112 5.26 -19.08 -11.36
CA TRP A 112 4.67 -17.76 -11.47
C TRP A 112 5.08 -17.21 -12.84
N ALA A 113 4.13 -17.13 -13.75
CA ALA A 113 4.31 -16.29 -14.91
C ALA A 113 3.99 -14.86 -14.44
N GLU A 114 4.98 -13.99 -14.40
CA GLU A 114 4.69 -12.56 -14.37
C GLU A 114 3.89 -12.32 -15.65
N GLU A 115 2.68 -11.78 -15.51
CA GLU A 115 1.98 -11.21 -16.63
C GLU A 115 2.87 -10.06 -17.11
N SER A 116 3.70 -10.41 -18.05
CA SER A 116 4.65 -9.61 -18.84
C SER A 116 5.37 -8.51 -18.08
N GLY A 117 6.65 -8.62 -18.14
CA GLY A 117 7.66 -7.65 -17.85
C GLY A 117 7.26 -6.19 -18.02
N HIS A 118 7.80 -5.39 -17.13
CA HIS A 118 7.71 -3.93 -17.15
C HIS A 118 6.29 -3.37 -17.03
N MET A 119 5.60 -3.65 -15.92
CA MET A 119 4.56 -2.72 -15.52
C MET A 119 5.25 -1.40 -15.12
N ILE A 120 5.63 -0.63 -16.14
CA ILE A 120 5.59 0.81 -15.98
C ILE A 120 4.12 1.06 -15.69
N ALA A 121 3.79 1.35 -14.43
CA ALA A 121 2.42 1.72 -14.08
C ALA A 121 2.05 2.87 -15.00
N LEU A 122 1.17 2.62 -15.97
CA LEU A 122 0.75 3.64 -16.92
C LEU A 122 0.23 4.81 -16.11
N VAL A 123 0.97 5.89 -16.12
CA VAL A 123 0.57 7.13 -15.49
C VAL A 123 -0.19 7.88 -16.55
N GLU A 124 -1.51 7.94 -16.40
CA GLU A 124 -2.36 8.63 -17.35
C GLU A 124 -2.76 10.00 -16.84
N ALA A 125 -2.81 10.97 -17.75
CA ALA A 125 -3.45 12.23 -17.48
C ALA A 125 -4.94 12.02 -17.21
N GLY A 126 -5.45 12.67 -16.18
CA GLY A 126 -6.88 12.79 -15.95
C GLY A 126 -7.49 13.86 -16.85
N ASP A 127 -8.80 13.82 -17.02
CA ASP A 127 -9.54 14.85 -17.75
C ASP A 127 -9.87 16.05 -16.83
N TYR A 128 -8.84 16.72 -16.31
CA TYR A 128 -8.98 17.89 -15.43
C TYR A 128 -7.71 18.76 -15.49
N GLY A 129 -7.85 20.05 -15.15
CA GLY A 129 -6.76 20.98 -14.89
C GLY A 129 -6.42 21.11 -13.41
N LEU A 130 -5.28 21.71 -13.08
CA LEU A 130 -4.81 21.90 -11.69
C LEU A 130 -5.84 22.68 -10.84
N ASP A 131 -6.48 23.67 -11.41
CA ASP A 131 -7.42 24.57 -10.71
C ASP A 131 -8.87 24.07 -10.72
N ASP A 132 -9.17 22.97 -11.41
CA ASP A 132 -10.52 22.47 -11.53
C ASP A 132 -11.10 22.07 -10.18
N ILE A 133 -12.34 22.51 -9.90
CA ILE A 133 -13.08 22.09 -8.71
C ILE A 133 -13.39 20.59 -8.81
N TRP A 134 -13.09 19.86 -7.76
CA TRP A 134 -13.37 18.43 -7.71
C TRP A 134 -14.50 18.12 -6.75
N GLN A 135 -15.68 17.83 -7.27
CA GLN A 135 -16.89 17.57 -6.50
C GLN A 135 -16.79 16.32 -5.60
N ALA A 136 -15.93 15.36 -5.97
CA ALA A 136 -15.74 14.14 -5.17
C ALA A 136 -14.64 14.28 -4.09
N GLU A 137 -14.03 15.45 -3.92
CA GLU A 137 -13.04 15.67 -2.87
C GLU A 137 -13.64 15.39 -1.48
N ALA A 138 -13.00 14.54 -0.69
CA ALA A 138 -13.41 14.29 0.69
C ALA A 138 -13.08 15.50 1.59
N TRP A 139 -13.83 15.63 2.68
CA TRP A 139 -13.66 16.70 3.66
C TRP A 139 -13.54 16.12 5.06
N ILE A 140 -12.88 16.85 5.94
CA ILE A 140 -12.75 16.56 7.36
C ILE A 140 -13.60 17.57 8.11
N THR A 141 -14.57 17.07 8.87
CA THR A 141 -15.43 17.92 9.68
C THR A 141 -14.71 18.38 10.96
N PRO A 142 -15.23 19.40 11.67
CA PRO A 142 -14.72 19.79 13.00
C PRO A 142 -14.66 18.62 14.00
N GLU A 143 -15.60 17.68 13.92
CA GLU A 143 -15.60 16.46 14.74
C GLU A 143 -14.64 15.39 14.20
N ALA A 144 -13.79 15.80 13.26
CA ALA A 144 -12.76 14.97 12.64
C ALA A 144 -13.32 13.72 11.93
N LYS A 145 -14.51 13.79 11.36
CA LYS A 145 -15.09 12.75 10.53
C LYS A 145 -14.85 13.05 9.05
N LEU A 146 -14.68 12.02 8.25
CA LEU A 146 -14.65 12.13 6.80
C LEU A 146 -16.07 12.24 6.24
N THR A 147 -16.29 13.22 5.38
CA THR A 147 -17.53 13.42 4.63
C THR A 147 -17.24 13.64 3.15
N ASP A 148 -18.24 13.42 2.31
CA ASP A 148 -18.16 13.75 0.89
C ASP A 148 -18.35 15.26 0.68
N SER A 149 -17.80 15.80 -0.42
CA SER A 149 -18.08 17.17 -0.83
C SER A 149 -19.54 17.28 -1.28
N GLY A 150 -20.21 18.36 -0.93
CA GLY A 150 -21.59 18.59 -1.37
C GLY A 150 -22.33 19.58 -0.50
N ILE A 151 -23.65 19.62 -0.67
CA ILE A 151 -24.57 20.46 0.13
C ILE A 151 -24.51 19.95 1.58
N GLY A 152 -24.18 20.83 2.52
CA GLY A 152 -24.18 20.52 3.96
C GLY A 152 -22.83 20.20 4.57
N ILE A 153 -21.71 20.55 3.93
CA ILE A 153 -20.39 20.51 4.57
C ILE A 153 -20.44 21.44 5.79
N PRO A 154 -20.18 20.94 7.02
CA PRO A 154 -20.18 21.77 8.21
C PRO A 154 -19.19 22.94 8.08
N GLU A 155 -19.56 24.07 8.66
CA GLU A 155 -18.65 25.21 8.79
C GLU A 155 -17.35 24.78 9.45
N HIS A 156 -16.22 25.41 9.08
CA HIS A 156 -14.87 25.04 9.53
C HIS A 156 -14.35 23.67 9.07
N SER A 157 -15.06 22.94 8.23
CA SER A 157 -14.50 21.74 7.59
C SER A 157 -13.34 22.09 6.65
N VAL A 158 -12.38 21.18 6.52
CA VAL A 158 -11.24 21.32 5.63
C VAL A 158 -11.21 20.21 4.59
N PRO A 159 -10.74 20.49 3.35
CA PRO A 159 -10.63 19.43 2.35
C PRO A 159 -9.60 18.40 2.78
N PHE A 160 -9.82 17.14 2.41
CA PHE A 160 -8.86 16.08 2.65
C PHE A 160 -7.76 16.14 1.59
N ARG A 161 -6.72 16.88 1.90
CA ARG A 161 -5.53 17.06 1.07
C ARG A 161 -4.29 16.65 1.82
N THR A 162 -3.40 15.93 1.15
CA THR A 162 -2.07 15.60 1.67
C THR A 162 -1.05 16.56 1.08
N LEU A 163 -0.07 16.96 1.89
CA LEU A 163 1.16 17.61 1.44
C LEU A 163 2.31 16.67 1.77
N ALA A 164 2.95 16.15 0.74
CA ALA A 164 4.12 15.28 0.83
C ALA A 164 5.36 16.08 0.43
N ILE A 165 6.43 15.95 1.22
CA ILE A 165 7.65 16.74 1.10
C ILE A 165 8.84 15.81 1.04
N ASP A 166 9.56 15.82 -0.06
CA ASP A 166 10.83 15.14 -0.25
C ASP A 166 11.98 16.14 0.00
N CYS A 167 12.68 15.93 1.12
CA CYS A 167 13.69 16.85 1.62
C CYS A 167 15.03 16.62 0.90
N GLN A 168 15.52 17.65 0.22
CA GLN A 168 16.80 17.68 -0.46
C GLN A 168 17.80 18.58 0.26
N ARG A 169 19.05 18.59 -0.16
CA ARG A 169 20.06 19.52 0.38
C ARG A 169 19.79 20.94 -0.11
N GLY A 170 19.25 21.79 0.76
CA GLY A 170 19.01 23.21 0.50
C GLY A 170 17.68 23.54 -0.16
N PHE A 171 16.82 22.57 -0.46
CA PHE A 171 15.47 22.79 -1.00
C PHE A 171 14.59 21.57 -0.78
N PHE A 172 13.33 21.66 -1.18
CA PHE A 172 12.32 20.62 -1.05
C PHE A 172 11.59 20.42 -2.37
N TRP A 173 11.29 19.18 -2.73
CA TRP A 173 10.21 18.85 -3.64
C TRP A 173 8.94 18.61 -2.83
N ALA A 174 7.83 19.16 -3.29
CA ALA A 174 6.59 18.99 -2.58
C ALA A 174 5.42 18.74 -3.54
N GLU A 175 4.48 17.89 -3.09
CA GLU A 175 3.26 17.54 -3.79
C GLU A 175 2.05 17.79 -2.91
N VAL A 176 1.06 18.53 -3.40
CA VAL A 176 -0.27 18.63 -2.80
C VAL A 176 -1.25 17.79 -3.62
N ARG A 177 -1.97 16.91 -2.96
CA ARG A 177 -2.93 16.01 -3.61
C ARG A 177 -4.25 15.95 -2.84
N SER A 178 -5.36 16.12 -3.56
CA SER A 178 -6.72 15.92 -3.06
C SER A 178 -7.10 14.45 -3.14
N TRP A 179 -7.92 13.98 -2.20
CA TRP A 179 -8.39 12.60 -2.13
C TRP A 179 -9.91 12.55 -1.98
N ALA A 180 -10.53 11.52 -2.59
CA ALA A 180 -11.93 11.17 -2.42
C ALA A 180 -12.06 9.90 -1.56
N ARG A 181 -13.21 9.71 -0.93
CA ARG A 181 -13.48 8.55 -0.05
C ARG A 181 -13.40 7.18 -0.74
N ASN A 182 -13.51 7.15 -2.06
CA ASN A 182 -13.33 5.92 -2.85
C ASN A 182 -11.84 5.61 -3.15
N GLY A 183 -10.90 6.38 -2.61
CA GLY A 183 -9.46 6.23 -2.82
C GLY A 183 -8.94 6.87 -4.10
N SER A 184 -9.79 7.52 -4.90
CA SER A 184 -9.29 8.30 -6.04
C SER A 184 -8.62 9.59 -5.57
N SER A 185 -7.67 10.08 -6.37
CA SER A 185 -6.91 11.29 -6.03
C SER A 185 -6.56 12.13 -7.24
N ARG A 186 -6.45 13.44 -7.02
CA ARG A 186 -6.07 14.44 -8.03
C ARG A 186 -4.91 15.28 -7.53
N LEU A 187 -3.91 15.49 -8.38
CA LEU A 187 -2.83 16.46 -8.13
C LEU A 187 -3.40 17.87 -8.07
N ARG A 188 -2.94 18.67 -7.11
CA ARG A 188 -3.28 20.10 -6.97
C ARG A 188 -2.07 21.00 -7.16
N TRP A 189 -0.91 20.51 -6.79
CA TRP A 189 0.33 21.27 -6.92
C TRP A 189 1.53 20.33 -6.84
N PHE A 190 2.56 20.62 -7.61
CA PHE A 190 3.88 20.00 -7.50
C PHE A 190 4.94 21.00 -7.88
N GLY A 191 6.02 21.06 -7.13
CA GLY A 191 7.14 21.94 -7.45
C GLY A 191 8.20 21.97 -6.36
N ARG A 192 9.17 22.84 -6.60
CA ARG A 192 10.29 23.09 -5.71
C ARG A 192 9.96 24.22 -4.72
N VAL A 193 10.32 24.02 -3.46
CA VAL A 193 10.19 25.01 -2.38
C VAL A 193 11.54 25.15 -1.70
N GLU A 194 11.95 26.39 -1.39
CA GLU A 194 13.31 26.67 -0.91
C GLU A 194 13.40 26.67 0.63
N THR A 195 12.29 26.89 1.34
CA THR A 195 12.32 27.09 2.79
C THR A 195 11.18 26.37 3.49
N TRP A 196 11.37 26.05 4.78
CA TRP A 196 10.31 25.50 5.63
C TRP A 196 9.10 26.45 5.74
N ASN A 197 9.32 27.77 5.75
CA ASN A 197 8.22 28.73 5.77
C ASN A 197 7.44 28.72 4.45
N GLY A 198 8.12 28.55 3.32
CA GLY A 198 7.44 28.36 2.03
C GLY A 198 6.55 27.13 2.00
N LEU A 199 6.94 26.06 2.73
CA LEU A 199 6.09 24.87 2.90
C LEU A 199 4.89 25.15 3.82
N ASP A 200 5.04 25.99 4.85
CA ASP A 200 3.92 26.45 5.69
C ASP A 200 2.92 27.25 4.84
N ASP A 201 3.42 28.18 3.98
CA ASP A 201 2.58 28.98 3.09
C ASP A 201 1.86 28.09 2.06
N LEU A 202 2.54 27.10 1.51
CA LEU A 202 1.94 26.13 0.59
C LEU A 202 0.82 25.31 1.28
N ALA A 203 1.08 24.81 2.48
CA ALA A 203 0.07 24.09 3.27
C ALA A 203 -1.16 24.95 3.56
N LYS A 204 -0.95 26.22 3.90
CA LYS A 204 -2.02 27.20 4.15
C LYS A 204 -2.80 27.53 2.87
N ALA A 205 -2.11 27.83 1.76
CA ALA A 205 -2.75 28.14 0.48
C ALA A 205 -3.67 27.03 -0.01
N HIS A 206 -3.26 25.78 0.19
CA HIS A 206 -4.05 24.60 -0.19
C HIS A 206 -4.96 24.05 0.92
N ARG A 207 -5.04 24.73 2.08
CA ARG A 207 -5.86 24.33 3.23
C ARG A 207 -5.57 22.90 3.69
N VAL A 208 -4.29 22.50 3.72
CA VAL A 208 -3.86 21.16 4.16
C VAL A 208 -3.83 21.12 5.68
N ALA A 209 -4.56 20.18 6.28
CA ALA A 209 -4.51 19.97 7.72
C ALA A 209 -3.11 19.50 8.17
N ARG A 210 -2.62 19.97 9.33
CA ARG A 210 -1.27 19.66 9.84
C ARG A 210 -0.98 18.16 9.92
N ALA A 211 -1.97 17.36 10.29
CA ALA A 211 -1.84 15.91 10.40
C ALA A 211 -1.70 15.20 9.04
N LEU A 212 -2.01 15.89 7.94
CA LEU A 212 -1.89 15.41 6.57
C LEU A 212 -0.65 15.95 5.84
N VAL A 213 0.29 16.56 6.56
CA VAL A 213 1.60 16.97 6.05
C VAL A 213 2.63 15.94 6.48
N GLY A 214 3.40 15.43 5.51
CA GLY A 214 4.46 14.46 5.74
C GLY A 214 5.75 14.84 5.02
N ALA A 215 6.87 14.79 5.74
CA ALA A 215 8.19 15.08 5.21
C ALA A 215 9.10 13.85 5.34
N ASP A 216 9.82 13.52 4.26
CA ASP A 216 10.81 12.46 4.30
C ASP A 216 12.00 12.85 5.20
N SER A 217 12.47 11.89 5.99
CA SER A 217 13.58 12.12 6.89
C SER A 217 14.96 12.07 6.24
N GLY A 218 15.06 11.75 4.95
CA GLY A 218 16.24 11.80 4.08
C GLY A 218 17.62 11.88 4.74
N ASP A 219 18.54 12.62 4.10
CA ASP A 219 19.92 12.83 4.57
C ASP A 219 20.03 13.71 5.83
N ASN A 220 19.04 14.60 6.06
CA ASN A 220 19.03 15.53 7.22
C ASN A 220 17.97 15.17 8.25
N THR A 221 18.00 13.93 8.68
CA THR A 221 16.98 13.30 9.55
C THR A 221 16.69 14.14 10.81
N GLN A 222 17.73 14.70 11.47
CA GLN A 222 17.54 15.44 12.71
C GLN A 222 16.78 16.76 12.48
N GLU A 223 17.11 17.50 11.45
CA GLU A 223 16.40 18.73 11.11
C GLU A 223 14.94 18.44 10.76
N VAL A 224 14.68 17.43 9.93
CA VAL A 224 13.32 17.04 9.57
C VAL A 224 12.50 16.68 10.82
N TYR A 225 13.07 15.94 11.78
CA TYR A 225 12.37 15.64 13.04
C TYR A 225 12.07 16.89 13.84
N MET A 226 13.03 17.82 13.95
CA MET A 226 12.81 19.07 14.65
C MET A 226 11.73 19.94 14.00
N GLN A 227 11.79 20.08 12.67
CA GLN A 227 10.85 20.93 11.92
C GLN A 227 9.43 20.33 11.89
N THR A 228 9.32 19.01 11.73
CA THR A 228 8.02 18.33 11.78
C THR A 228 7.42 18.37 13.20
N ALA A 229 8.23 18.20 14.25
CA ALA A 229 7.77 18.33 15.63
C ALA A 229 7.23 19.73 15.94
N LYS A 230 7.94 20.79 15.53
CA LYS A 230 7.49 22.19 15.71
C LYS A 230 6.15 22.48 15.06
N ARG A 231 5.88 21.87 13.87
CA ARG A 231 4.70 22.13 13.05
C ARG A 231 3.55 21.15 13.30
N GLY A 232 3.79 20.09 14.08
CA GLY A 232 2.82 19.00 14.24
C GLY A 232 2.62 18.19 12.96
N TRP A 233 3.63 18.16 12.07
CA TRP A 233 3.68 17.36 10.86
C TRP A 233 4.18 15.96 11.14
N LYS A 234 4.07 15.07 10.15
CA LYS A 234 4.60 13.70 10.24
C LYS A 234 5.99 13.63 9.62
N ALA A 235 6.93 12.97 10.29
CA ALA A 235 8.15 12.52 9.65
C ALA A 235 7.88 11.17 9.00
N LEU A 236 8.28 11.00 7.75
CA LEU A 236 8.12 9.78 6.99
C LEU A 236 9.49 9.18 6.67
N LYS A 237 9.59 7.86 6.62
CA LYS A 237 10.84 7.19 6.24
C LYS A 237 10.56 5.91 5.50
N GLY A 238 11.10 5.81 4.28
CA GLY A 238 11.10 4.58 3.52
C GLY A 238 12.03 3.52 4.11
N SER A 239 11.64 2.26 4.00
CA SER A 239 12.38 1.09 4.50
C SER A 239 12.42 -0.02 3.46
N GLY A 240 13.50 -0.80 3.47
CA GLY A 240 13.61 -2.03 2.66
C GLY A 240 12.87 -3.23 3.23
N GLN A 241 12.14 -3.09 4.35
CA GLN A 241 11.30 -4.14 4.91
C GLN A 241 10.10 -4.41 4.00
N SER A 242 9.52 -5.62 4.09
CA SER A 242 8.32 -5.97 3.34
C SER A 242 7.04 -5.56 4.04
N ASP A 243 7.03 -5.57 5.37
CA ASP A 243 5.88 -5.24 6.20
C ASP A 243 6.26 -4.92 7.65
N PHE A 244 5.28 -4.45 8.41
CA PHE A 244 5.36 -4.18 9.84
C PHE A 244 4.24 -4.91 10.57
N ALA A 245 4.58 -5.53 11.70
CA ALA A 245 3.60 -6.06 12.62
C ALA A 245 3.03 -4.91 13.46
N VAL A 246 1.73 -4.68 13.35
CA VAL A 246 1.02 -3.62 14.06
C VAL A 246 -0.04 -4.25 14.94
N SER A 247 0.00 -3.96 16.25
CA SER A 247 -1.00 -4.46 17.19
C SER A 247 -2.14 -3.45 17.31
N ASP A 248 -3.37 -3.91 17.14
CA ASP A 248 -4.53 -3.12 17.56
C ASP A 248 -4.65 -3.19 19.09
N GLY A 249 -5.33 -2.23 19.71
CA GLY A 249 -5.49 -2.18 21.17
C GLY A 249 -6.16 -3.41 21.79
N SER A 250 -6.65 -4.37 20.99
CA SER A 250 -7.24 -5.65 21.43
C SER A 250 -6.21 -6.78 21.53
N GLY A 251 -4.92 -6.51 21.23
CA GLY A 251 -3.85 -7.50 21.18
C GLY A 251 -3.79 -8.31 19.88
N LYS A 252 -4.67 -8.03 18.91
CA LYS A 252 -4.60 -8.63 17.57
C LYS A 252 -3.51 -7.95 16.77
N THR A 253 -2.55 -8.73 16.27
CA THR A 253 -1.49 -8.25 15.40
C THR A 253 -1.88 -8.41 13.93
N THR A 254 -1.82 -7.32 13.19
CA THR A 254 -2.00 -7.29 11.73
C THR A 254 -0.68 -6.90 11.06
N ARG A 255 -0.47 -7.32 9.81
CA ARG A 255 0.68 -6.90 9.01
C ARG A 255 0.27 -5.82 8.04
N ARG A 256 1.03 -4.72 8.01
CA ARG A 256 0.80 -3.56 7.16
C ARG A 256 2.11 -3.13 6.51
N PHE A 257 2.03 -2.42 5.40
CA PHE A 257 3.22 -1.86 4.75
C PHE A 257 3.70 -0.55 5.37
N TYR A 258 3.15 -0.15 6.53
CA TYR A 258 3.60 1.00 7.33
C TYR A 258 3.52 0.68 8.82
N SER A 259 4.40 1.31 9.60
CA SER A 259 4.49 1.13 11.05
C SER A 259 3.43 1.97 11.79
N ASP A 260 3.26 1.65 13.07
CA ASP A 260 2.66 2.61 14.00
C ASP A 260 3.52 3.87 14.14
N LYS A 261 2.91 4.94 14.69
CA LYS A 261 3.62 6.17 14.99
C LYS A 261 4.67 5.96 16.09
N GLN A 262 5.91 6.31 15.77
CA GLN A 262 7.00 6.33 16.72
C GLN A 262 7.22 7.79 17.19
N ARG A 263 7.32 8.01 18.50
CA ARG A 263 7.56 9.32 19.06
C ARG A 263 9.06 9.53 19.25
N ILE A 264 9.64 10.42 18.45
CA ILE A 264 11.07 10.73 18.48
C ILE A 264 11.29 11.98 19.35
N ILE A 265 12.21 11.89 20.31
CA ILE A 265 12.61 13.02 21.15
C ILE A 265 13.47 13.96 20.30
N CYS A 266 13.09 15.23 20.27
CA CYS A 266 13.83 16.29 19.58
C CYS A 266 14.56 17.14 20.62
N PRO A 267 15.91 17.19 20.61
CA PRO A 267 16.67 17.99 21.57
C PRO A 267 16.23 19.46 21.55
N GLY A 268 15.99 20.04 22.73
CA GLY A 268 15.59 21.43 22.87
C GLY A 268 14.10 21.73 22.57
N LEU A 269 13.29 20.73 22.24
CA LEU A 269 11.85 20.88 22.01
C LEU A 269 11.05 20.10 23.07
N LYS A 270 9.90 20.68 23.50
CA LYS A 270 8.91 19.95 24.31
C LYS A 270 8.13 18.95 23.45
N GLN A 271 7.90 19.28 22.18
CA GLN A 271 7.20 18.46 21.21
C GLN A 271 8.10 17.31 20.74
N ARG A 272 7.48 16.18 20.43
CA ARG A 272 8.14 15.01 19.82
C ARG A 272 7.76 14.91 18.37
N ALA A 273 8.69 14.52 17.51
CA ALA A 273 8.36 14.18 16.14
C ALA A 273 7.57 12.85 16.09
N GLU A 274 6.59 12.80 15.23
CA GLU A 274 5.84 11.57 14.91
C GLU A 274 6.41 10.95 13.65
N LEU A 275 7.18 9.89 13.80
CA LEU A 275 7.79 9.14 12.71
C LEU A 275 6.88 7.97 12.29
N ILE A 276 6.67 7.85 11.00
CA ILE A 276 6.03 6.69 10.35
C ILE A 276 7.04 6.08 9.38
N VAL A 277 7.37 4.81 9.60
CA VAL A 277 8.22 4.04 8.67
C VAL A 277 7.33 3.25 7.73
N PHE A 278 7.65 3.22 6.44
CA PHE A 278 6.87 2.47 5.46
C PHE A 278 7.77 1.58 4.58
N ALA A 279 7.22 0.48 4.11
CA ALA A 279 7.89 -0.47 3.22
C ALA A 279 7.83 0.07 1.79
N ASN A 280 8.99 0.43 1.22
CA ASN A 280 9.07 1.10 -0.08
C ASN A 280 8.41 0.31 -1.20
N THR A 281 8.81 -0.94 -1.41
CA THR A 281 8.30 -1.75 -2.52
C THR A 281 6.78 -1.98 -2.42
N PRO A 282 6.21 -2.43 -1.29
CA PRO A 282 4.77 -2.57 -1.15
C PRO A 282 3.99 -1.26 -1.32
N ALA A 283 4.52 -0.14 -0.82
CA ALA A 283 3.87 1.17 -0.98
C ALA A 283 3.85 1.62 -2.45
N LYS A 284 4.96 1.43 -3.16
CA LYS A 284 5.08 1.71 -4.60
C LYS A 284 4.21 0.77 -5.44
N ASP A 285 4.13 -0.51 -5.10
CA ASP A 285 3.23 -1.48 -5.74
C ASP A 285 1.76 -1.10 -5.55
N PHE A 286 1.39 -0.66 -4.34
CA PHE A 286 0.04 -0.19 -4.08
C PHE A 286 -0.31 1.06 -4.91
N LEU A 287 0.59 2.03 -4.98
CA LEU A 287 0.41 3.20 -5.83
C LEU A 287 0.28 2.82 -7.31
N ALA A 288 1.09 1.88 -7.80
CA ALA A 288 0.98 1.33 -9.15
C ALA A 288 -0.41 0.68 -9.39
N GLY A 289 -0.94 -0.04 -8.41
CA GLY A 289 -2.29 -0.59 -8.44
C GLY A 289 -3.39 0.47 -8.51
N LEU A 290 -3.24 1.61 -7.83
CA LEU A 290 -4.18 2.74 -7.96
C LEU A 290 -4.10 3.38 -9.34
N ARG A 291 -2.90 3.53 -9.89
CA ARG A 291 -2.68 4.06 -11.24
C ARG A 291 -3.33 3.17 -12.30
N SER A 292 -3.13 1.86 -12.24
CA SER A 292 -3.76 0.91 -13.19
C SER A 292 -5.29 0.94 -13.16
N LYS A 293 -5.87 1.33 -12.02
CA LYS A 293 -7.32 1.52 -11.85
C LYS A 293 -7.78 2.94 -12.15
N ARG A 294 -6.90 3.82 -12.64
CA ARG A 294 -7.15 5.26 -12.87
C ARG A 294 -7.64 6.02 -11.62
N LEU A 295 -7.28 5.53 -10.44
CA LEU A 295 -7.61 6.19 -9.17
C LEU A 295 -6.55 7.21 -8.73
N HIS A 296 -5.35 7.14 -9.31
CA HIS A 296 -4.27 8.11 -9.07
C HIS A 296 -3.84 8.70 -10.40
N THR A 297 -4.30 9.92 -10.67
CA THR A 297 -4.09 10.63 -11.94
C THR A 297 -3.40 11.97 -11.72
N TYR A 298 -2.96 12.60 -12.79
CA TYR A 298 -2.40 13.95 -12.83
C TYR A 298 -3.18 14.82 -13.83
N PRO A 299 -3.19 16.17 -13.70
CA PRO A 299 -3.95 17.04 -14.57
C PRO A 299 -3.30 17.16 -15.97
N ARG A 300 -4.08 17.63 -16.95
CA ARG A 300 -3.62 17.80 -18.33
C ARG A 300 -2.51 18.84 -18.48
N ASP A 301 -2.52 19.84 -17.62
CA ASP A 301 -1.64 21.01 -17.61
C ASP A 301 -0.44 20.90 -16.68
N VAL A 302 -0.11 19.67 -16.23
CA VAL A 302 1.08 19.43 -15.43
C VAL A 302 2.36 19.55 -16.26
N THR A 303 3.46 19.91 -15.60
CA THR A 303 4.76 20.02 -16.26
C THR A 303 5.29 18.66 -16.73
N GLU A 304 6.03 18.66 -17.83
CA GLU A 304 6.70 17.44 -18.33
C GLU A 304 7.69 16.90 -17.29
N GLU A 305 8.32 17.77 -16.50
CA GLU A 305 9.21 17.39 -15.40
C GLU A 305 8.51 16.52 -14.37
N TYR A 306 7.27 16.88 -13.97
CA TYR A 306 6.48 16.06 -13.05
C TYR A 306 6.28 14.65 -13.60
N VAL A 307 5.84 14.52 -14.85
CA VAL A 307 5.57 13.24 -15.48
C VAL A 307 6.86 12.41 -15.58
N LYS A 308 7.97 13.00 -15.96
CA LYS A 308 9.28 12.34 -16.02
C LYS A 308 9.72 11.81 -14.66
N GLN A 309 9.62 12.60 -13.59
CA GLN A 309 9.95 12.19 -12.23
C GLN A 309 8.99 11.12 -11.70
N LEU A 310 7.70 11.23 -12.04
CA LEU A 310 6.68 10.27 -11.61
C LEU A 310 6.84 8.89 -12.25
N THR A 311 7.48 8.80 -13.42
CA THR A 311 7.71 7.57 -14.21
C THR A 311 9.18 7.16 -14.26
N SER A 312 10.05 7.77 -13.48
CA SER A 312 11.49 7.57 -13.56
C SER A 312 11.97 6.22 -13.03
N GLU A 313 11.25 5.61 -12.09
CA GLU A 313 11.59 4.30 -11.55
C GLU A 313 10.97 3.16 -12.33
N ILE A 314 11.65 2.04 -12.34
CA ILE A 314 11.19 0.78 -12.92
C ILE A 314 11.16 -0.31 -11.87
N LEU A 315 10.21 -1.23 -12.01
CA LEU A 315 10.12 -2.42 -11.17
C LEU A 315 10.95 -3.54 -11.80
N ILE A 316 11.92 -4.04 -11.05
CA ILE A 316 12.71 -5.20 -11.45
C ILE A 316 12.42 -6.38 -10.55
N THR A 317 12.52 -7.59 -11.11
CA THR A 317 12.41 -8.83 -10.36
C THR A 317 13.72 -9.58 -10.47
N ASP A 318 14.35 -9.85 -9.34
CA ASP A 318 15.54 -10.71 -9.28
C ASP A 318 15.13 -12.13 -9.69
N SER A 319 15.66 -12.62 -10.80
CA SER A 319 15.30 -13.92 -11.37
C SER A 319 15.64 -15.11 -10.46
N ARG A 320 16.65 -14.97 -9.59
CA ARG A 320 17.10 -16.01 -8.67
C ARG A 320 16.26 -16.08 -7.39
N THR A 321 15.93 -14.92 -6.82
CA THR A 321 15.23 -14.83 -5.54
C THR A 321 13.73 -14.56 -5.70
N GLY A 322 13.31 -14.10 -6.88
CA GLY A 322 11.97 -13.61 -7.14
C GLY A 322 11.63 -12.32 -6.37
N LYS A 323 12.62 -11.66 -5.78
CA LYS A 323 12.41 -10.41 -5.06
C LYS A 323 12.15 -9.27 -6.03
N ARG A 324 11.06 -8.55 -5.81
CA ARG A 324 10.72 -7.34 -6.56
C ARG A 324 11.31 -6.12 -5.87
N THR A 325 11.81 -5.18 -6.66
CA THR A 325 12.38 -3.92 -6.14
C THR A 325 12.21 -2.82 -7.18
N TRP A 326 11.70 -1.68 -6.74
CA TRP A 326 11.70 -0.46 -7.55
C TRP A 326 13.09 0.15 -7.53
N ILE A 327 13.61 0.48 -8.70
CA ILE A 327 14.92 1.10 -8.86
C ILE A 327 14.83 2.33 -9.77
N LEU A 328 15.64 3.32 -9.48
CA LEU A 328 15.89 4.44 -10.37
C LEU A 328 17.05 4.06 -11.31
N PRO A 329 16.79 3.82 -12.62
CA PRO A 329 17.84 3.50 -13.57
C PRO A 329 18.90 4.60 -13.66
N GLU A 330 20.13 4.24 -13.98
CA GLU A 330 21.24 5.19 -14.15
C GLU A 330 20.89 6.32 -15.13
N ALA A 331 20.24 5.99 -16.25
CA ALA A 331 19.80 6.96 -17.26
C ALA A 331 18.80 8.00 -16.70
N ASN A 332 18.08 7.69 -15.63
CA ASN A 332 17.07 8.57 -15.04
C ASN A 332 17.56 9.30 -13.78
N ARG A 333 18.80 9.09 -13.35
CA ARG A 333 19.34 9.73 -12.12
C ARG A 333 19.31 11.25 -12.15
N GLN A 334 19.52 11.85 -13.32
CA GLN A 334 19.46 13.33 -13.47
C GLN A 334 18.03 13.87 -13.39
N ILE A 335 17.04 13.05 -13.74
CA ILE A 335 15.62 13.39 -13.66
C ILE A 335 15.17 13.35 -12.18
N GLY A 336 15.67 12.35 -11.43
CA GLY A 336 15.23 12.07 -10.08
C GLY A 336 13.86 11.35 -10.05
N ASN A 337 13.40 11.02 -8.86
CA ASN A 337 12.14 10.32 -8.60
C ASN A 337 11.26 11.06 -7.57
N HIS A 338 11.52 12.34 -7.36
CA HIS A 338 10.93 13.12 -6.28
C HIS A 338 9.40 13.16 -6.34
N ALA A 339 8.81 13.30 -7.54
CA ALA A 339 7.35 13.24 -7.71
C ALA A 339 6.79 11.85 -7.36
N PHE A 340 7.53 10.77 -7.65
CA PHE A 340 7.11 9.43 -7.29
C PHE A 340 7.18 9.22 -5.77
N ASP A 341 8.24 9.66 -5.12
CA ASP A 341 8.40 9.54 -3.67
C ASP A 341 7.37 10.41 -2.92
N CYS A 342 7.10 11.64 -3.39
CA CYS A 342 6.00 12.47 -2.86
C CYS A 342 4.64 11.78 -3.01
N ALA A 343 4.33 11.19 -4.18
CA ALA A 343 3.08 10.48 -4.40
C ALA A 343 2.93 9.27 -3.46
N VAL A 344 4.02 8.53 -3.19
CA VAL A 344 4.04 7.43 -2.21
C VAL A 344 3.79 7.95 -0.79
N MET A 345 4.45 9.03 -0.38
CA MET A 345 4.26 9.61 0.94
C MET A 345 2.83 10.14 1.14
N GLY A 346 2.26 10.80 0.14
CA GLY A 346 0.86 11.23 0.15
C GLY A 346 -0.10 10.06 0.28
N LEU A 347 0.18 8.94 -0.39
CA LEU A 347 -0.58 7.69 -0.26
C LEU A 347 -0.51 7.13 1.17
N ILE A 348 0.67 7.10 1.81
CA ILE A 348 0.82 6.62 3.19
C ILE A 348 -0.09 7.42 4.14
N LEU A 349 -0.11 8.75 4.00
CA LEU A 349 -1.00 9.61 4.78
C LEU A 349 -2.47 9.28 4.53
N ALA A 350 -2.89 9.13 3.27
CA ALA A 350 -4.27 8.82 2.90
C ALA A 350 -4.73 7.43 3.39
N VAL A 351 -3.85 6.42 3.32
CA VAL A 351 -4.14 5.07 3.84
C VAL A 351 -4.32 5.07 5.35
N ARG A 352 -3.50 5.80 6.08
CA ARG A 352 -3.59 5.90 7.54
C ARG A 352 -4.91 6.52 8.02
N TRP A 353 -5.47 7.39 7.23
CA TRP A 353 -6.78 8.02 7.47
C TRP A 353 -7.96 7.19 6.97
N GLY A 354 -7.71 6.03 6.35
CA GLY A 354 -8.74 5.16 5.82
C GLY A 354 -9.48 5.69 4.60
N VAL A 355 -8.94 6.72 3.95
CA VAL A 355 -9.47 7.21 2.66
C VAL A 355 -9.15 6.23 1.54
N VAL A 356 -8.00 5.56 1.66
CA VAL A 356 -7.55 4.51 0.75
C VAL A 356 -7.33 3.24 1.54
N GLY A 357 -7.98 2.15 1.17
CA GLY A 357 -7.91 0.90 1.93
C GLY A 357 -8.94 0.84 3.06
N ARG A 358 -8.90 -0.25 3.85
CA ARG A 358 -9.89 -0.51 4.94
C ARG A 358 -9.39 -0.16 6.34
N ASP A 359 -8.11 0.18 6.47
CA ASP A 359 -7.45 0.29 7.78
C ASP A 359 -7.19 1.76 8.15
N ALA A 360 -8.21 2.43 8.66
CA ALA A 360 -8.00 3.70 9.36
C ALA A 360 -7.21 3.43 10.65
N THR A 361 -6.00 3.98 10.79
CA THR A 361 -5.17 3.86 11.99
C THR A 361 -5.04 5.15 12.76
N GLU A 362 -5.45 6.28 12.19
CA GLU A 362 -5.51 7.55 12.87
C GLU A 362 -6.93 7.86 13.29
N ALA A 363 -7.13 8.00 14.60
CA ALA A 363 -8.38 8.55 15.10
C ALA A 363 -8.48 10.01 14.65
N PRO A 364 -9.67 10.43 14.26
CA PRO A 364 -9.95 11.79 13.82
C PRO A 364 -9.61 12.90 14.81
N GLU A 365 -9.46 12.59 16.08
CA GLU A 365 -9.31 13.56 17.18
C GLU A 365 -8.06 14.48 17.11
N ALA A 366 -7.07 14.13 16.29
CA ALA A 366 -5.79 14.85 16.25
C ALA A 366 -5.75 16.10 15.36
N ILE A 367 -6.82 16.43 14.62
CA ILE A 367 -6.77 17.49 13.60
C ILE A 367 -7.17 18.86 14.12
N ILE A 368 -8.03 18.93 15.11
CA ILE A 368 -8.59 20.19 15.62
C ILE A 368 -7.96 20.55 16.97
N SER A 369 -6.64 20.58 17.06
CA SER A 369 -6.02 21.41 18.08
C SER A 369 -5.93 22.83 17.53
N GLN A 370 -6.69 23.68 18.17
CA GLN A 370 -6.89 25.13 18.07
C GLN A 370 -5.77 25.93 17.41
N PRO A 371 -6.08 27.08 16.78
CA PRO A 371 -5.08 28.08 16.42
C PRO A 371 -4.26 28.38 17.68
N ASN A 372 -2.93 28.44 17.54
CA ASN A 372 -2.05 28.89 18.59
C ASN A 372 -2.48 30.28 19.04
N ASP A 373 -3.11 30.36 20.20
CA ASP A 373 -3.25 31.61 21.00
C ASP A 373 -1.91 32.01 21.62
N ASN A 374 -0.81 31.88 20.87
CA ASN A 374 0.51 32.36 21.27
C ASN A 374 1.02 33.47 20.33
N GLU A 375 0.13 34.37 19.93
CA GLU A 375 0.51 35.71 19.50
C GLU A 375 0.14 36.72 20.62
N ASN A 376 0.66 36.55 21.81
CA ASN A 376 0.76 37.61 22.84
C ASN A 376 1.46 37.02 24.08
N ALA A 377 2.78 37.01 24.08
CA ALA A 377 3.65 37.19 25.26
C ALA A 377 5.09 37.42 24.81
#